data_ae1f7efa07196b50fe2e0cfba508ed88
#
_entry.id   ae1f7efa07196b50fe2e0cfba508ed88
#
_cell.length_a   1.000
_cell.length_b   1.000
_cell.length_c   1.000
_cell.angle_alpha   90.00
_cell.angle_beta   90.00
_cell.angle_gamma   90.00
#
_symmetry.space_group_name_H-M   'P 1'
#
loop_
_entity.id
_entity.type
_entity.pdbx_description
1 polymer ?
#
loop_
_entity_poly.entity_id
_entity_poly.type
_entity_poly.pdbx_seq_one_letter_code
_entity_poly.pdbx_strand_id
1 'polypeptide(L)'
;MLSMAWKIRRGVETVMALFLLAMVALTFADVIGRRIVGKPIYGANDITEHLMALVVFAGLPLVTAAGAHLTIDLADKLVNKPWMAWWRVLIGALVTAVLALVAWLFVKHGVNASRISEVSQALRVPRGPLYVFMAASCALSALAALAVALTGPMVDPAETHEEEVL
;
A
#
# COMPACT_ATOMS: atom_id res chain seq x y z
N MET A 1 -11.00 -22.40 0.85
CA MET A 1 -9.88 -21.45 1.05
C MET A 1 -10.13 -20.12 0.37
N LEU A 2 -10.73 -20.06 -0.80
CA LEU A 2 -11.07 -18.85 -1.56
C LEU A 2 -11.97 -17.87 -0.77
N SER A 3 -12.96 -18.37 -0.02
CA SER A 3 -13.88 -17.51 0.76
C SER A 3 -13.20 -16.72 1.88
N MET A 4 -12.10 -17.21 2.43
CA MET A 4 -11.37 -16.55 3.52
C MET A 4 -10.46 -15.44 2.98
N ALA A 5 -9.79 -15.67 1.86
CA ALA A 5 -8.97 -14.67 1.19
C ALA A 5 -9.82 -13.46 0.73
N TRP A 6 -10.99 -13.73 0.17
CA TRP A 6 -11.96 -12.71 -0.23
C TRP A 6 -12.48 -11.86 0.96
N LYS A 7 -12.79 -12.49 2.10
CA LYS A 7 -13.20 -11.77 3.32
C LYS A 7 -12.10 -10.87 3.86
N ILE A 8 -10.85 -11.33 3.83
CA ILE A 8 -9.69 -10.54 4.26
C ILE A 8 -9.51 -9.34 3.33
N ARG A 9 -9.56 -9.56 2.02
CA ARG A 9 -9.46 -8.51 1.02
C ARG A 9 -10.53 -7.44 1.24
N ARG A 10 -11.82 -7.82 1.30
CA ARG A 10 -12.92 -6.88 1.57
C ARG A 10 -12.74 -6.13 2.91
N GLY A 11 -12.27 -6.82 3.94
CA GLY A 11 -11.99 -6.18 5.23
C GLY A 11 -10.94 -5.07 5.11
N VAL A 12 -9.83 -5.33 4.40
CA VAL A 12 -8.77 -4.34 4.18
C VAL A 12 -9.28 -3.19 3.31
N GLU A 13 -9.99 -3.47 2.22
CA GLU A 13 -10.58 -2.45 1.34
C GLU A 13 -11.55 -1.53 2.11
N THR A 14 -12.40 -2.10 2.97
CA THR A 14 -13.32 -1.32 3.80
C THR A 14 -12.57 -0.43 4.80
N VAL A 15 -11.53 -0.95 5.45
CA VAL A 15 -10.70 -0.16 6.38
C VAL A 15 -9.99 0.98 5.64
N MET A 16 -9.43 0.71 4.46
CA MET A 16 -8.81 1.74 3.63
C MET A 16 -9.80 2.83 3.21
N ALA A 17 -11.02 2.43 2.80
CA ALA A 17 -12.08 3.38 2.45
C ALA A 17 -12.49 4.26 3.64
N LEU A 18 -12.59 3.68 4.84
CA LEU A 18 -12.85 4.44 6.07
C LEU A 18 -11.72 5.42 6.41
N PHE A 19 -10.47 5.03 6.25
CA PHE A 19 -9.32 5.91 6.48
C PHE A 19 -9.28 7.05 5.45
N LEU A 20 -9.57 6.77 4.18
CA LEU A 20 -9.70 7.81 3.15
C LEU A 20 -10.82 8.78 3.48
N LEU A 21 -11.99 8.27 3.88
CA LEU A 21 -13.12 9.11 4.28
C LEU A 21 -12.76 9.99 5.49
N ALA A 22 -12.12 9.41 6.50
CA ALA A 22 -11.65 10.15 7.67
C ALA A 22 -10.64 11.23 7.30
N MET A 23 -9.70 10.94 6.37
CA MET A 23 -8.72 11.90 5.88
C MET A 23 -9.39 13.07 5.16
N VAL A 24 -10.37 12.78 4.28
CA VAL A 24 -11.14 13.82 3.57
C VAL A 24 -11.93 14.67 4.56
N ALA A 25 -12.62 14.05 5.51
CA ALA A 25 -13.40 14.76 6.53
C ALA A 25 -12.52 15.65 7.41
N LEU A 26 -11.35 15.15 7.83
CA LEU A 26 -10.39 15.92 8.63
C LEU A 26 -9.82 17.10 7.85
N THR A 27 -9.44 16.91 6.58
CA THR A 27 -8.93 17.98 5.72
C THR A 27 -9.99 19.04 5.49
N PHE A 28 -11.24 18.63 5.24
CA PHE A 28 -12.37 19.54 5.08
C PHE A 28 -12.63 20.36 6.34
N ALA A 29 -12.64 19.69 7.50
CA ALA A 29 -12.81 20.35 8.79
C ALA A 29 -11.68 21.35 9.10
N ASP A 30 -10.42 21.01 8.76
CA ASP A 30 -9.26 21.89 8.94
C ASP A 30 -9.38 23.14 8.05
N VAL A 31 -9.80 22.98 6.80
CA VAL A 31 -10.02 24.11 5.87
C VAL A 31 -11.13 25.04 6.38
N ILE A 32 -12.24 24.48 6.87
CA ILE A 32 -13.34 25.25 7.47
C ILE A 32 -12.84 25.97 8.71
N GLY A 33 -12.12 25.30 9.60
CA GLY A 33 -11.57 25.87 10.81
C GLY A 33 -10.67 27.08 10.51
N ARG A 34 -9.81 26.98 9.51
CA ARG A 34 -8.97 28.11 9.05
C ARG A 34 -9.78 29.27 8.48
N ARG A 35 -10.86 28.98 7.74
CA ARG A 35 -11.67 30.02 7.07
C ARG A 35 -12.63 30.72 8.03
N ILE A 36 -13.28 29.99 8.93
CA ILE A 36 -14.33 30.52 9.81
C ILE A 36 -13.75 30.96 11.15
N VAL A 37 -12.89 30.15 11.76
CA VAL A 37 -12.35 30.39 13.10
C VAL A 37 -10.99 31.08 13.05
N GLY A 38 -10.36 31.15 11.86
CA GLY A 38 -9.03 31.72 11.68
C GLY A 38 -7.89 30.89 12.27
N LYS A 39 -8.17 29.65 12.70
CA LYS A 39 -7.19 28.73 13.30
C LYS A 39 -7.25 27.34 12.68
N PRO A 40 -6.09 26.75 12.33
CA PRO A 40 -6.05 25.36 11.87
C PRO A 40 -6.36 24.40 13.02
N ILE A 41 -6.83 23.20 12.68
CA ILE A 41 -6.98 22.13 13.65
C ILE A 41 -5.59 21.62 14.05
N TYR A 42 -5.26 21.70 15.34
CA TYR A 42 -3.98 21.26 15.86
C TYR A 42 -3.75 19.77 15.58
N GLY A 43 -2.63 19.43 14.93
CA GLY A 43 -2.28 18.05 14.62
C GLY A 43 -2.99 17.43 13.41
N ALA A 44 -3.87 18.16 12.70
CA ALA A 44 -4.55 17.63 11.52
C ALA A 44 -3.55 17.09 10.47
N ASN A 45 -2.45 17.80 10.25
CA ASN A 45 -1.43 17.38 9.30
C ASN A 45 -0.75 16.06 9.72
N ASP A 46 -0.44 15.90 11.01
CA ASP A 46 0.19 14.68 11.53
C ASP A 46 -0.74 13.47 11.39
N ILE A 47 -2.05 13.63 11.67
CA ILE A 47 -3.05 12.58 11.52
C ILE A 47 -3.18 12.20 10.05
N THR A 48 -3.26 13.18 9.14
CA THR A 48 -3.36 12.94 7.71
C THR A 48 -2.13 12.20 7.17
N GLU A 49 -0.92 12.57 7.60
CA GLU A 49 0.33 11.88 7.25
C GLU A 49 0.28 10.39 7.65
N HIS A 50 -0.16 10.09 8.88
CA HIS A 50 -0.26 8.72 9.37
C HIS A 50 -1.34 7.91 8.64
N LEU A 51 -2.53 8.50 8.43
CA LEU A 51 -3.62 7.85 7.70
C LEU A 51 -3.23 7.55 6.25
N MET A 52 -2.56 8.50 5.58
CA MET A 52 -2.08 8.32 4.22
C MET A 52 -1.08 7.16 4.12
N ALA A 53 -0.11 7.10 5.05
CA ALA A 53 0.82 5.99 5.11
C ALA A 53 0.11 4.64 5.35
N LEU A 54 -0.86 4.59 6.28
CA LEU A 54 -1.63 3.38 6.54
C LEU A 54 -2.40 2.92 5.30
N VAL A 55 -3.10 3.82 4.61
CA VAL A 55 -3.86 3.48 3.38
C VAL A 55 -2.95 2.95 2.29
N VAL A 56 -1.88 3.68 1.97
CA VAL A 56 -0.97 3.30 0.88
C VAL A 56 -0.33 1.94 1.15
N PHE A 57 0.22 1.76 2.35
CA PHE A 57 0.95 0.53 2.67
C PHE A 57 0.03 -0.66 3.00
N ALA A 58 -1.19 -0.45 3.47
CA ALA A 58 -2.17 -1.53 3.61
C ALA A 58 -2.64 -2.06 2.25
N GLY A 59 -2.77 -1.20 1.24
CA GLY A 59 -3.16 -1.57 -0.11
C GLY A 59 -2.06 -2.25 -0.92
N LEU A 60 -0.79 -1.96 -0.62
CA LEU A 60 0.35 -2.43 -1.41
C LEU A 60 0.40 -3.96 -1.59
N PRO A 61 0.24 -4.81 -0.54
CA PRO A 61 0.22 -6.26 -0.71
C PRO A 61 -0.95 -6.77 -1.57
N LEU A 62 -2.13 -6.14 -1.45
CA LEU A 62 -3.29 -6.53 -2.23
C LEU A 62 -3.08 -6.28 -3.72
N VAL A 63 -2.62 -5.08 -4.08
CA VAL A 63 -2.32 -4.70 -5.47
C VAL A 63 -1.23 -5.60 -6.05
N THR A 64 -0.21 -5.91 -5.25
CA THR A 64 0.88 -6.79 -5.68
C THR A 64 0.40 -8.23 -5.88
N ALA A 65 -0.42 -8.76 -4.99
CA ALA A 65 -0.98 -10.12 -5.11
C ALA A 65 -1.92 -10.27 -6.30
N ALA A 66 -2.65 -9.21 -6.67
CA ALA A 66 -3.45 -9.15 -7.88
C ALA A 66 -2.62 -9.06 -9.17
N GLY A 67 -1.29 -8.95 -9.07
CA GLY A 67 -0.41 -8.80 -10.24
C GLY A 67 -0.50 -7.45 -10.94
N ALA A 68 -1.21 -6.49 -10.36
CA ALA A 68 -1.47 -5.20 -10.99
C ALA A 68 -0.22 -4.34 -11.24
N HIS A 69 0.91 -4.64 -10.56
CA HIS A 69 2.21 -4.03 -10.88
C HIS A 69 2.83 -4.58 -12.16
N LEU A 70 2.38 -5.76 -12.63
CA LEU A 70 2.90 -6.43 -13.83
C LEU A 70 2.00 -6.23 -15.05
N THR A 71 0.80 -5.70 -14.85
CA THR A 71 -0.12 -5.37 -15.94
C THR A 71 0.26 -4.04 -16.59
N ILE A 72 1.28 -4.08 -17.42
CA ILE A 72 1.34 -3.16 -18.55
C ILE A 72 0.49 -3.83 -19.63
N ASP A 73 -0.79 -3.50 -19.69
CA ASP A 73 -1.78 -4.04 -20.66
C ASP A 73 -1.31 -3.98 -22.14
N LEU A 74 -0.40 -3.08 -22.45
CA LEU A 74 0.25 -3.02 -23.75
C LEU A 74 1.24 -4.17 -24.00
N ALA A 75 1.79 -4.77 -22.95
CA ALA A 75 2.78 -5.84 -23.07
C ALA A 75 2.13 -7.24 -23.08
N ASP A 76 0.92 -7.41 -22.56
CA ASP A 76 0.24 -8.72 -22.48
C ASP A 76 0.03 -9.35 -23.87
N LYS A 77 -0.31 -8.56 -24.88
CA LYS A 77 -0.41 -9.05 -26.27
C LYS A 77 0.95 -9.45 -26.90
N LEU A 78 2.05 -8.88 -26.41
CA LEU A 78 3.41 -9.20 -26.88
C LEU A 78 4.08 -10.27 -26.03
N VAL A 79 3.82 -10.31 -24.72
CA VAL A 79 4.50 -11.15 -23.71
C VAL A 79 3.91 -12.56 -23.65
N ASN A 80 2.71 -12.80 -24.21
CA ASN A 80 2.07 -14.13 -24.26
C ASN A 80 2.72 -15.08 -25.27
N LYS A 81 3.84 -14.70 -25.89
CA LYS A 81 4.67 -15.60 -26.68
C LYS A 81 5.64 -16.37 -25.76
N PRO A 82 5.80 -17.72 -25.97
CA PRO A 82 6.65 -18.56 -25.11
C PRO A 82 8.12 -18.11 -25.04
N TRP A 83 8.60 -17.39 -26.03
CA TRP A 83 9.95 -16.78 -26.07
C TRP A 83 10.12 -15.65 -25.02
N MET A 84 9.05 -15.00 -24.55
CA MET A 84 9.12 -13.82 -23.69
C MET A 84 8.79 -14.11 -22.20
N ALA A 85 8.64 -15.37 -21.84
CA ALA A 85 8.40 -15.76 -20.43
C ALA A 85 9.53 -15.29 -19.49
N TRP A 86 10.76 -15.19 -19.99
CA TRP A 86 11.89 -14.68 -19.20
C TRP A 86 11.75 -13.19 -18.82
N TRP A 87 11.09 -12.37 -19.65
CA TRP A 87 10.80 -10.98 -19.34
C TRP A 87 9.90 -10.84 -18.13
N ARG A 88 8.87 -11.68 -18.00
CA ARG A 88 7.99 -11.70 -16.84
C ARG A 88 8.76 -12.01 -15.57
N VAL A 89 9.64 -12.98 -15.62
CA VAL A 89 10.48 -13.34 -14.46
C VAL A 89 11.47 -12.20 -14.14
N LEU A 90 12.06 -11.57 -15.16
CA LEU A 90 12.99 -10.46 -14.96
C LEU A 90 12.28 -9.24 -14.32
N ILE A 91 11.10 -8.85 -14.82
CA ILE A 91 10.32 -7.75 -14.28
C ILE A 91 9.86 -8.09 -12.86
N GLY A 92 9.36 -9.31 -12.62
CA GLY A 92 8.95 -9.77 -11.29
C GLY A 92 10.12 -9.77 -10.30
N ALA A 93 11.30 -10.20 -10.73
CA ALA A 93 12.52 -10.14 -9.91
C ALA A 93 12.93 -8.70 -9.60
N LEU A 94 12.83 -7.80 -10.58
CA LEU A 94 13.13 -6.38 -10.39
C LEU A 94 12.17 -5.74 -9.38
N VAL A 95 10.86 -5.97 -9.53
CA VAL A 95 9.84 -5.47 -8.59
C VAL A 95 10.08 -6.01 -7.19
N THR A 96 10.36 -7.32 -7.08
CA THR A 96 10.68 -7.96 -5.79
C THR A 96 11.92 -7.35 -5.16
N ALA A 97 12.99 -7.13 -5.95
CA ALA A 97 14.24 -6.52 -5.46
C ALA A 97 14.00 -5.09 -4.95
N VAL A 98 13.24 -4.28 -5.69
CA VAL A 98 12.90 -2.90 -5.28
C VAL A 98 12.08 -2.90 -3.99
N LEU A 99 11.04 -3.74 -3.89
CA LEU A 99 10.21 -3.84 -2.69
C LEU A 99 11.01 -4.33 -1.47
N ALA A 100 11.90 -5.30 -1.67
CA ALA A 100 12.79 -5.79 -0.62
C ALA A 100 13.78 -4.71 -0.15
N LEU A 101 14.34 -3.93 -1.09
CA LEU A 101 15.21 -2.80 -0.77
C LEU A 101 14.45 -1.73 0.04
N VAL A 102 13.24 -1.38 -0.37
CA VAL A 102 12.40 -0.41 0.34
C VAL A 102 12.03 -0.94 1.74
N ALA A 103 11.67 -2.21 1.87
CA ALA A 103 11.44 -2.84 3.17
C ALA A 103 12.65 -2.73 4.08
N TRP A 104 13.84 -3.04 3.57
CA TRP A 104 15.09 -2.90 4.31
C TRP A 104 15.35 -1.46 4.78
N LEU A 105 15.11 -0.47 3.92
CA LEU A 105 15.26 0.93 4.27
C LEU A 105 14.28 1.34 5.38
N PHE A 106 13.02 0.91 5.32
CA PHE A 106 12.06 1.17 6.39
C PHE A 106 12.43 0.50 7.73
N VAL A 107 12.99 -0.71 7.70
CA VAL A 107 13.54 -1.33 8.92
C VAL A 107 14.65 -0.47 9.50
N LYS A 108 15.60 -0.03 8.69
CA LYS A 108 16.69 0.87 9.14
C LYS A 108 16.16 2.18 9.72
N HIS A 109 15.21 2.81 9.03
CA HIS A 109 14.58 4.04 9.51
C HIS A 109 13.80 3.81 10.81
N GLY A 110 13.06 2.70 10.92
CA GLY A 110 12.30 2.35 12.12
C GLY A 110 13.21 2.13 13.35
N VAL A 111 14.32 1.42 13.17
CA VAL A 111 15.32 1.22 14.22
C VAL A 111 15.95 2.56 14.64
N ASN A 112 16.30 3.40 13.67
CA ASN A 112 16.87 4.71 13.96
C ASN A 112 15.88 5.64 14.67
N ALA A 113 14.64 5.71 14.16
CA ALA A 113 13.55 6.49 14.76
C ALA A 113 13.27 6.08 16.21
N SER A 114 13.33 4.79 16.50
CA SER A 114 13.18 4.28 17.88
C SER A 114 14.35 4.69 18.77
N ARG A 115 15.58 4.73 18.25
CA ARG A 115 16.78 5.14 19.00
C ARG A 115 16.77 6.62 19.38
N ILE A 116 16.34 7.49 18.46
CA ILE A 116 16.28 8.94 18.67
C ILE A 116 14.95 9.42 19.22
N SER A 117 14.02 8.49 19.51
CA SER A 117 12.66 8.79 19.96
C SER A 117 11.96 9.78 19.02
N GLU A 118 12.08 9.55 17.70
CA GLU A 118 11.51 10.41 16.68
C GLU A 118 9.98 10.46 16.81
N VAL A 119 9.44 11.68 16.90
CA VAL A 119 8.02 11.93 17.06
C VAL A 119 7.53 12.91 15.99
N SER A 120 6.21 12.89 15.71
CA SER A 120 5.59 13.84 14.81
C SER A 120 5.63 15.27 15.39
N GLN A 121 5.52 16.27 14.52
CA GLN A 121 5.81 17.67 14.87
C GLN A 121 4.78 18.29 15.81
N ALA A 122 3.49 17.98 15.65
CA ALA A 122 2.41 18.56 16.42
C ALA A 122 1.96 17.64 17.56
N LEU A 123 1.57 16.42 17.26
CA LEU A 123 0.98 15.48 18.22
C LEU A 123 2.02 14.65 18.99
N ARG A 124 3.29 14.73 18.62
CA ARG A 124 4.39 13.93 19.22
C ARG A 124 4.11 12.42 19.21
N VAL A 125 3.42 11.94 18.17
CA VAL A 125 3.20 10.50 17.97
C VAL A 125 4.50 9.85 17.55
N PRO A 126 4.93 8.73 18.19
CA PRO A 126 6.18 8.05 17.81
C PRO A 126 6.07 7.49 16.39
N ARG A 127 7.06 7.78 15.53
CA ARG A 127 7.10 7.32 14.13
C ARG A 127 7.61 5.89 13.97
N GLY A 128 8.28 5.36 14.99
CA GLY A 128 8.83 4.00 14.97
C GLY A 128 7.83 2.92 14.55
N PRO A 129 6.66 2.81 15.20
CA PRO A 129 5.64 1.81 14.84
C PRO A 129 5.14 1.94 13.40
N LEU A 130 5.04 3.17 12.88
CA LEU A 130 4.63 3.42 11.49
C LEU A 130 5.66 2.85 10.51
N TYR A 131 6.96 3.09 10.73
CA TYR A 131 8.02 2.52 9.89
C TYR A 131 8.04 0.98 9.93
N VAL A 132 7.78 0.37 11.09
CA VAL A 132 7.66 -1.10 11.20
C VAL A 132 6.50 -1.63 10.38
N PHE A 133 5.34 -0.98 10.44
CA PHE A 133 4.18 -1.34 9.62
C PHE A 133 4.49 -1.23 8.12
N MET A 134 5.11 -0.13 7.68
CA MET A 134 5.51 0.10 6.30
C MET A 134 6.51 -0.96 5.83
N ALA A 135 7.50 -1.31 6.66
CA ALA A 135 8.48 -2.35 6.37
C ALA A 135 7.81 -3.72 6.22
N ALA A 136 6.92 -4.09 7.14
CA ALA A 136 6.18 -5.36 7.10
C ALA A 136 5.31 -5.45 5.83
N SER A 137 4.63 -4.37 5.47
CA SER A 137 3.80 -4.30 4.27
C SER A 137 4.64 -4.45 2.99
N CYS A 138 5.78 -3.75 2.89
CA CYS A 138 6.69 -3.91 1.75
C CYS A 138 7.28 -5.32 1.67
N ALA A 139 7.64 -5.93 2.80
CA ALA A 139 8.15 -7.31 2.83
C ALA A 139 7.08 -8.30 2.35
N LEU A 140 5.84 -8.14 2.80
CA LEU A 140 4.71 -8.95 2.35
C LEU A 140 4.45 -8.80 0.85
N SER A 141 4.53 -7.56 0.36
CA SER A 141 4.41 -7.26 -1.08
C SER A 141 5.55 -7.86 -1.89
N ALA A 142 6.78 -7.83 -1.38
CA ALA A 142 7.92 -8.48 -2.05
C ALA A 142 7.72 -9.99 -2.18
N LEU A 143 7.19 -10.64 -1.13
CA LEU A 143 6.87 -12.07 -1.18
C LEU A 143 5.73 -12.36 -2.17
N ALA A 144 4.69 -11.51 -2.18
CA ALA A 144 3.59 -11.62 -3.13
C ALA A 144 4.08 -11.44 -4.58
N ALA A 145 4.94 -10.44 -4.84
CA ALA A 145 5.54 -10.21 -6.16
C ALA A 145 6.36 -11.40 -6.65
N LEU A 146 7.16 -11.99 -5.75
CA LEU A 146 7.94 -13.18 -6.07
C LEU A 146 7.03 -14.37 -6.39
N ALA A 147 5.98 -14.59 -5.60
CA ALA A 147 5.02 -15.66 -5.85
C ALA A 147 4.31 -15.46 -7.20
N VAL A 148 3.82 -14.25 -7.50
CA VAL A 148 3.19 -13.93 -8.80
C VAL A 148 4.16 -14.09 -9.97
N ALA A 149 5.43 -13.73 -9.80
CA ALA A 149 6.44 -13.92 -10.84
C ALA A 149 6.67 -15.40 -11.20
N LEU A 150 6.55 -16.29 -10.19
CA LEU A 150 6.79 -17.72 -10.36
C LEU A 150 5.54 -18.50 -10.79
N THR A 151 4.35 -18.15 -10.29
CA THR A 151 3.12 -18.91 -10.46
C THR A 151 2.07 -18.23 -11.35
N GLY A 152 2.23 -16.94 -11.65
CA GLY A 152 1.21 -16.10 -12.27
C GLY A 152 0.32 -15.39 -11.23
N PRO A 153 -0.60 -14.53 -11.66
CA PRO A 153 -1.46 -13.76 -10.75
C PRO A 153 -2.31 -14.68 -9.88
N MET A 154 -2.38 -14.37 -8.58
CA MET A 154 -3.14 -15.16 -7.58
C MET A 154 -4.64 -14.84 -7.60
N VAL A 155 -5.03 -13.74 -8.21
CA VAL A 155 -6.42 -13.27 -8.33
C VAL A 155 -6.65 -12.91 -9.79
N ASP A 156 -7.74 -13.40 -10.38
CA ASP A 156 -8.10 -13.09 -11.75
C ASP A 156 -8.55 -11.63 -11.85
N PRO A 157 -7.87 -10.80 -12.66
CA PRO A 157 -8.27 -9.39 -12.83
C PRO A 157 -9.69 -9.21 -13.39
N ALA A 158 -10.22 -10.22 -14.11
CA ALA A 158 -11.55 -10.18 -14.69
C ALA A 158 -12.67 -10.23 -13.63
N GLU A 159 -12.46 -10.91 -12.50
CA GLU A 159 -13.45 -10.98 -11.41
C GLU A 159 -13.65 -9.62 -10.70
N THR A 160 -12.71 -8.69 -10.84
CA THR A 160 -12.82 -7.37 -10.21
C THR A 160 -13.69 -6.39 -10.96
N HIS A 161 -13.88 -6.58 -12.28
CA HIS A 161 -14.68 -5.66 -13.11
C HIS A 161 -16.15 -6.06 -13.21
N GLU A 162 -16.50 -7.33 -12.98
CA GLU A 162 -17.91 -7.77 -13.04
C GLU A 162 -18.69 -7.39 -11.76
N GLU A 163 -18.02 -7.22 -10.61
CA GLU A 163 -18.69 -6.82 -9.36
C GLU A 163 -18.93 -5.31 -9.23
N GLU A 164 -18.25 -4.47 -10.01
CA GLU A 164 -18.45 -3.00 -10.00
C GLU A 164 -19.66 -2.54 -10.82
N VAL A 165 -20.32 -3.44 -11.59
CA VAL A 165 -21.41 -3.09 -12.51
C VAL A 165 -22.78 -3.56 -11.99
N LEU A 166 -22.87 -4.19 -10.82
CA LEU A 166 -24.10 -4.61 -10.15
C LEU A 166 -24.33 -3.84 -8.85
#